data_c66cca54ee5d5e34bf37eac043f497e0
#
_entry.id   c66cca54ee5d5e34bf37eac043f497e0
#
_cell.length_a   1.000
_cell.length_b   1.000
_cell.length_c   1.000
_cell.angle_alpha   90.00
_cell.angle_beta   90.00
_cell.angle_gamma   90.00
#
_symmetry.space_group_name_H-M   'P 1'
#
loop_
_entity.id
_entity.type
_entity.pdbx_description
1 polymer ?
#
loop_
_entity_poly.entity_id
_entity_poly.type
_entity_poly.pdbx_seq_one_letter_code
_entity_poly.pdbx_strand_id
1 'polypeptide(L)'
;YESYKQCEKLLLKSLIPPKDGIISRLINRKVSLRITKLLAPTGITPNQITFLSFLTTVASAVAFAMASPLLGGLLAQFASMLDGVDGEIARLKFLKSKFGELFDSILDRYGDFLIVTGMAYSWYAGTGQIAALLVGAAALAGMPMSMLFKEKFRNVFGQPFISEVHDGVMRYFAANRDVRLFIIMLGGIFNILPAALTFLAVIAHLQTFYRLYSVRRLS
;
A
#
# COMPACT_ATOMS: atom_id res chain seq x y z
N TYR A 1 -15.93 12.54 32.57
CA TYR A 1 -15.96 12.85 31.13
C TYR A 1 -14.56 12.94 30.52
N GLU A 2 -13.60 13.59 31.17
CA GLU A 2 -12.18 13.62 30.73
C GLU A 2 -11.52 12.23 30.75
N SER A 3 -11.76 11.45 31.79
CA SER A 3 -11.26 10.06 31.89
C SER A 3 -11.75 9.20 30.73
N TYR A 4 -13.01 9.34 30.31
CA TYR A 4 -13.56 8.61 29.14
C TYR A 4 -12.82 8.98 27.84
N LYS A 5 -12.60 10.27 27.56
CA LYS A 5 -11.86 10.75 26.40
C LYS A 5 -10.40 10.25 26.38
N GLN A 6 -9.78 10.20 27.55
CA GLN A 6 -8.43 9.66 27.68
C GLN A 6 -8.38 8.16 27.39
N CYS A 7 -9.31 7.38 27.92
CA CYS A 7 -9.41 5.94 27.63
C CYS A 7 -9.68 5.69 26.14
N GLU A 8 -10.60 6.43 25.53
CA GLU A 8 -10.87 6.34 24.09
C GLU A 8 -9.62 6.63 23.26
N LYS A 9 -8.88 7.69 23.58
CA LYS A 9 -7.64 8.06 22.90
C LYS A 9 -6.56 6.99 23.03
N LEU A 10 -6.41 6.40 24.21
CA LEU A 10 -5.47 5.31 24.45
C LEU A 10 -5.86 4.05 23.65
N LEU A 11 -7.15 3.71 23.64
CA LEU A 11 -7.68 2.59 22.87
C LEU A 11 -7.40 2.78 21.38
N LEU A 12 -7.74 3.92 20.80
CA LEU A 12 -7.48 4.21 19.39
C LEU A 12 -5.98 4.17 19.06
N LYS A 13 -5.13 4.68 19.97
CA LYS A 13 -3.68 4.63 19.79
C LYS A 13 -3.13 3.20 19.81
N SER A 14 -3.71 2.30 20.61
CA SER A 14 -3.32 0.89 20.68
C SER A 14 -3.66 0.10 19.42
N LEU A 15 -4.56 0.63 18.56
CA LEU A 15 -4.89 0.01 17.27
C LEU A 15 -3.79 0.17 16.22
N ILE A 16 -2.79 1.05 16.43
CA ILE A 16 -1.71 1.28 15.48
C ILE A 16 -0.63 0.20 15.62
N PRO A 17 -0.33 -0.58 14.56
CA PRO A 17 0.72 -1.57 14.61
C PRO A 17 2.11 -0.94 14.80
N PRO A 18 3.03 -1.56 15.57
CA PRO A 18 4.39 -1.03 15.76
C PRO A 18 5.20 -0.93 14.46
N LYS A 19 4.91 -1.77 13.47
CA LYS A 19 5.61 -1.87 12.18
C LYS A 19 5.00 -1.04 11.03
N ASP A 20 4.15 -0.07 11.35
CA ASP A 20 3.58 0.84 10.35
C ASP A 20 4.67 1.66 9.63
N GLY A 21 4.47 1.89 8.33
CA GLY A 21 5.30 2.77 7.52
C GLY A 21 5.22 4.24 7.95
N ILE A 22 6.15 5.06 7.45
CA ILE A 22 6.24 6.48 7.81
C ILE A 22 4.99 7.24 7.34
N ILE A 23 4.57 7.04 6.09
CA ILE A 23 3.39 7.70 5.52
C ILE A 23 2.12 7.29 6.26
N SER A 24 2.01 5.98 6.58
CA SER A 24 0.92 5.46 7.38
C SER A 24 0.81 6.22 8.71
N ARG A 25 1.89 6.32 9.48
CA ARG A 25 1.89 6.98 10.80
C ARG A 25 1.61 8.49 10.73
N LEU A 26 2.17 9.18 9.75
CA LEU A 26 2.10 10.65 9.66
C LEU A 26 0.78 11.16 9.07
N ILE A 27 0.24 10.43 8.08
CA ILE A 27 -0.90 10.86 7.27
C ILE A 27 -2.08 9.92 7.44
N ASN A 28 -1.94 8.64 7.06
CA ASN A 28 -3.07 7.73 6.93
C ASN A 28 -3.77 7.49 8.28
N ARG A 29 -3.00 7.28 9.37
CA ARG A 29 -3.59 7.01 10.69
C ARG A 29 -4.40 8.17 11.27
N LYS A 30 -4.10 9.40 10.88
CA LYS A 30 -4.92 10.55 11.30
C LYS A 30 -6.32 10.52 10.71
N VAL A 31 -6.46 10.00 9.51
CA VAL A 31 -7.74 9.87 8.80
C VAL A 31 -8.40 8.54 9.15
N SER A 32 -7.68 7.42 9.05
CA SER A 32 -8.23 6.08 9.29
C SER A 32 -8.81 5.94 10.69
N LEU A 33 -8.13 6.42 11.75
CA LEU A 33 -8.65 6.37 13.11
C LEU A 33 -9.93 7.18 13.31
N ARG A 34 -10.11 8.30 12.58
CA ARG A 34 -11.38 9.04 12.61
C ARG A 34 -12.51 8.26 11.97
N ILE A 35 -12.23 7.63 10.82
CA ILE A 35 -13.19 6.76 10.12
C ILE A 35 -13.51 5.55 11.00
N THR A 36 -12.51 4.91 11.57
CA THR A 36 -12.68 3.78 12.50
C THR A 36 -13.56 4.14 13.69
N LYS A 37 -13.35 5.31 14.30
CA LYS A 37 -14.19 5.79 15.39
C LYS A 37 -15.66 5.94 14.97
N LEU A 38 -15.93 6.47 13.76
CA LEU A 38 -17.28 6.61 13.23
C LEU A 38 -17.93 5.26 12.91
N LEU A 39 -17.15 4.29 12.42
CA LEU A 39 -17.63 2.96 12.03
C LEU A 39 -17.67 1.98 13.21
N ALA A 40 -17.00 2.26 14.32
CA ALA A 40 -16.95 1.39 15.50
C ALA A 40 -18.35 0.93 16.00
N PRO A 41 -19.35 1.83 16.14
CA PRO A 41 -20.69 1.44 16.61
C PRO A 41 -21.53 0.72 15.56
N THR A 42 -21.11 0.67 14.31
CA THR A 42 -21.87 0.05 13.21
C THR A 42 -21.63 -1.47 13.15
N GLY A 43 -22.48 -2.20 12.42
CA GLY A 43 -22.31 -3.64 12.13
C GLY A 43 -21.27 -3.95 11.04
N ILE A 44 -20.51 -2.94 10.55
CA ILE A 44 -19.57 -3.12 9.45
C ILE A 44 -18.45 -4.10 9.82
N THR A 45 -18.10 -4.97 8.88
CA THR A 45 -17.05 -5.98 9.05
C THR A 45 -15.73 -5.53 8.40
N PRO A 46 -14.56 -6.04 8.83
CA PRO A 46 -13.28 -5.74 8.21
C PRO A 46 -13.27 -6.02 6.71
N ASN A 47 -13.76 -7.20 6.28
CA ASN A 47 -13.78 -7.60 4.87
C ASN A 47 -14.61 -6.67 3.97
N GLN A 48 -15.67 -6.06 4.51
CA GLN A 48 -16.45 -5.05 3.77
C GLN A 48 -15.64 -3.78 3.54
N ILE A 49 -14.82 -3.39 4.50
CA ILE A 49 -13.93 -2.23 4.38
C ILE A 49 -12.80 -2.52 3.40
N THR A 50 -12.17 -3.70 3.48
CA THR A 50 -11.17 -4.17 2.51
C THR A 50 -11.74 -4.12 1.08
N PHE A 51 -12.98 -4.62 0.89
CA PHE A 51 -13.64 -4.58 -0.42
C PHE A 51 -13.90 -3.14 -0.89
N LEU A 52 -14.33 -2.24 0.00
CA LEU A 52 -14.53 -0.82 -0.31
C LEU A 52 -13.20 -0.14 -0.68
N SER A 53 -12.12 -0.44 0.04
CA SER A 53 -10.77 0.02 -0.30
C SER A 53 -10.36 -0.44 -1.70
N PHE A 54 -10.61 -1.71 -2.03
CA PHE A 54 -10.35 -2.25 -3.36
C PHE A 54 -11.17 -1.55 -4.44
N LEU A 55 -12.48 -1.32 -4.24
CA LEU A 55 -13.31 -0.56 -5.18
C LEU A 55 -12.78 0.87 -5.40
N THR A 56 -12.30 1.52 -4.33
CA THR A 56 -11.66 2.84 -4.42
C THR A 56 -10.38 2.78 -5.24
N THR A 57 -9.61 1.70 -5.11
CA THR A 57 -8.41 1.44 -5.90
C THR A 57 -8.75 1.22 -7.39
N VAL A 58 -9.82 0.49 -7.69
CA VAL A 58 -10.34 0.32 -9.06
C VAL A 58 -10.74 1.67 -9.65
N ALA A 59 -11.48 2.49 -8.88
CA ALA A 59 -11.86 3.84 -9.31
C ALA A 59 -10.64 4.73 -9.58
N SER A 60 -9.56 4.60 -8.78
CA SER A 60 -8.29 5.28 -9.03
C SER A 60 -7.69 4.87 -10.38
N ALA A 61 -7.63 3.56 -10.66
CA ALA A 61 -7.10 3.04 -11.92
C ALA A 61 -7.89 3.54 -13.14
N VAL A 62 -9.22 3.53 -13.03
CA VAL A 62 -10.11 4.08 -14.07
C VAL A 62 -9.88 5.58 -14.27
N ALA A 63 -9.75 6.35 -13.17
CA ALA A 63 -9.48 7.78 -13.26
C ALA A 63 -8.15 8.07 -13.99
N PHE A 64 -7.09 7.30 -13.70
CA PHE A 64 -5.84 7.39 -14.48
C PHE A 64 -6.07 7.06 -15.95
N ALA A 65 -6.76 5.96 -16.27
CA ALA A 65 -7.03 5.56 -17.65
C ALA A 65 -7.86 6.60 -18.41
N MET A 66 -8.72 7.34 -17.73
CA MET A 66 -9.50 8.46 -18.27
C MET A 66 -8.71 9.79 -18.33
N ALA A 67 -7.39 9.75 -18.24
CA ALA A 67 -6.51 10.92 -18.25
C ALA A 67 -6.85 11.97 -17.17
N SER A 68 -7.29 11.51 -15.99
CA SER A 68 -7.57 12.35 -14.82
C SER A 68 -6.58 12.06 -13.69
N PRO A 69 -5.29 12.45 -13.83
CA PRO A 69 -4.21 12.03 -12.93
C PRO A 69 -4.40 12.54 -11.51
N LEU A 70 -4.92 13.76 -11.33
CA LEU A 70 -5.22 14.32 -10.02
C LEU A 70 -6.23 13.44 -9.24
N LEU A 71 -7.36 13.11 -9.89
CA LEU A 71 -8.39 12.28 -9.27
C LEU A 71 -7.86 10.86 -8.99
N GLY A 72 -7.12 10.27 -9.94
CA GLY A 72 -6.50 8.96 -9.78
C GLY A 72 -5.55 8.93 -8.57
N GLY A 73 -4.68 9.92 -8.45
CA GLY A 73 -3.74 10.04 -7.32
C GLY A 73 -4.43 10.21 -5.97
N LEU A 74 -5.44 11.08 -5.89
CA LEU A 74 -6.20 11.30 -4.65
C LEU A 74 -6.96 10.04 -4.21
N LEU A 75 -7.58 9.33 -5.16
CA LEU A 75 -8.28 8.07 -4.89
C LEU A 75 -7.30 6.96 -4.44
N ALA A 76 -6.10 6.88 -5.03
CA ALA A 76 -5.07 5.94 -4.59
C ALA A 76 -4.67 6.17 -3.12
N GLN A 77 -4.47 7.42 -2.74
CA GLN A 77 -4.14 7.75 -1.35
C GLN A 77 -5.31 7.51 -0.40
N PHE A 78 -6.53 7.80 -0.82
CA PHE A 78 -7.73 7.53 -0.03
C PHE A 78 -7.94 6.02 0.18
N ALA A 79 -7.70 5.20 -0.84
CA ALA A 79 -7.70 3.74 -0.71
C ALA A 79 -6.67 3.26 0.33
N SER A 80 -5.45 3.85 0.34
CA SER A 80 -4.44 3.56 1.37
C SER A 80 -4.88 3.92 2.79
N MET A 81 -5.71 4.94 2.94
CA MET A 81 -6.29 5.31 4.25
C MET A 81 -7.37 4.32 4.67
N LEU A 82 -8.24 3.90 3.74
CA LEU A 82 -9.30 2.91 3.99
C LEU A 82 -8.73 1.54 4.35
N ASP A 83 -7.64 1.13 3.70
CA ASP A 83 -6.89 -0.07 3.99
C ASP A 83 -6.46 -0.14 5.48
N GLY A 84 -6.06 0.98 6.06
CA GLY A 84 -5.76 1.06 7.48
C GLY A 84 -6.97 0.84 8.39
N VAL A 85 -8.18 1.18 7.93
CA VAL A 85 -9.43 1.10 8.71
C VAL A 85 -9.86 -0.34 8.92
N ASP A 86 -9.70 -1.24 7.93
CA ASP A 86 -10.11 -2.64 8.06
C ASP A 86 -9.33 -3.35 9.17
N GLY A 87 -8.01 -3.18 9.21
CA GLY A 87 -7.17 -3.71 10.27
C GLY A 87 -7.45 -3.08 11.64
N GLU A 88 -7.81 -1.79 11.69
CA GLU A 88 -8.23 -1.13 12.92
C GLU A 88 -9.55 -1.70 13.44
N ILE A 89 -10.56 -1.85 12.58
CA ILE A 89 -11.85 -2.49 12.91
C ILE A 89 -11.66 -3.95 13.31
N ALA A 90 -10.80 -4.69 12.60
CA ALA A 90 -10.49 -6.08 12.95
C ALA A 90 -9.89 -6.22 14.36
N ARG A 91 -9.03 -5.29 14.75
CA ARG A 91 -8.46 -5.24 16.11
C ARG A 91 -9.47 -4.79 17.15
N LEU A 92 -10.21 -3.71 16.86
CA LEU A 92 -11.18 -3.12 17.79
C LEU A 92 -12.32 -4.06 18.12
N LYS A 93 -12.84 -4.78 17.13
CA LYS A 93 -13.99 -5.70 17.27
C LYS A 93 -13.58 -7.15 17.52
N PHE A 94 -12.29 -7.46 17.63
CA PHE A 94 -11.77 -8.83 17.76
C PHE A 94 -12.16 -9.77 16.61
N LEU A 95 -12.28 -9.22 15.38
CA LEU A 95 -12.69 -9.92 14.17
C LEU A 95 -11.52 -10.33 13.26
N LYS A 96 -10.31 -10.44 13.80
CA LYS A 96 -9.16 -10.91 13.03
C LYS A 96 -9.37 -12.35 12.57
N SER A 97 -9.10 -12.61 11.29
CA SER A 97 -9.17 -13.95 10.72
C SER A 97 -8.08 -14.19 9.69
N LYS A 98 -7.63 -15.45 9.56
CA LYS A 98 -6.65 -15.85 8.53
C LYS A 98 -7.16 -15.58 7.11
N PHE A 99 -8.45 -15.80 6.90
CA PHE A 99 -9.10 -15.50 5.60
C PHE A 99 -9.07 -13.99 5.33
N GLY A 100 -9.38 -13.15 6.32
CA GLY A 100 -9.35 -11.69 6.16
C GLY A 100 -7.95 -11.18 5.79
N GLU A 101 -6.88 -11.69 6.42
CA GLU A 101 -5.50 -11.37 6.06
C GLU A 101 -5.15 -11.77 4.62
N LEU A 102 -5.58 -12.97 4.19
CA LEU A 102 -5.35 -13.44 2.83
C LEU A 102 -6.15 -12.61 1.82
N PHE A 103 -7.43 -12.35 2.11
CA PHE A 103 -8.33 -11.58 1.26
C PHE A 103 -7.79 -10.17 1.02
N ASP A 104 -7.41 -9.47 2.09
CA ASP A 104 -6.76 -8.16 2.05
C ASP A 104 -5.49 -8.18 1.18
N SER A 105 -4.57 -9.10 1.48
CA SER A 105 -3.31 -9.22 0.73
C SER A 105 -3.52 -9.46 -0.77
N ILE A 106 -4.51 -10.24 -1.16
CA ILE A 106 -4.78 -10.53 -2.58
C ILE A 106 -5.40 -9.31 -3.28
N LEU A 107 -6.43 -8.69 -2.68
CA LEU A 107 -7.06 -7.51 -3.26
C LEU A 107 -6.09 -6.34 -3.40
N ASP A 108 -5.18 -6.18 -2.46
CA ASP A 108 -4.09 -5.22 -2.52
C ASP A 108 -3.21 -5.39 -3.77
N ARG A 109 -2.85 -6.63 -4.10
CA ARG A 109 -2.02 -6.92 -5.29
C ARG A 109 -2.78 -6.62 -6.57
N TYR A 110 -4.04 -7.06 -6.67
CA TYR A 110 -4.88 -6.71 -7.81
C TYR A 110 -5.05 -5.19 -7.94
N GLY A 111 -5.26 -4.50 -6.82
CA GLY A 111 -5.37 -3.04 -6.80
C GLY A 111 -4.10 -2.34 -7.29
N ASP A 112 -2.94 -2.74 -6.77
CA ASP A 112 -1.64 -2.21 -7.20
C ASP A 112 -1.43 -2.42 -8.72
N PHE A 113 -1.79 -3.61 -9.26
CA PHE A 113 -1.68 -3.90 -10.68
C PHE A 113 -2.60 -3.02 -11.54
N LEU A 114 -3.84 -2.82 -11.09
CA LEU A 114 -4.80 -1.99 -11.81
C LEU A 114 -4.35 -0.52 -11.87
N ILE A 115 -3.86 0.05 -10.75
CA ILE A 115 -3.35 1.43 -10.73
C ILE A 115 -2.18 1.59 -11.69
N VAL A 116 -1.17 0.70 -11.60
CA VAL A 116 0.01 0.75 -12.48
C VAL A 116 -0.39 0.64 -13.95
N THR A 117 -1.35 -0.25 -14.27
CA THR A 117 -1.87 -0.40 -15.63
C THR A 117 -2.57 0.88 -16.09
N GLY A 118 -3.42 1.49 -15.24
CA GLY A 118 -4.09 2.75 -15.53
C GLY A 118 -3.11 3.90 -15.78
N MET A 119 -2.06 4.01 -14.96
CA MET A 119 -1.00 5.02 -15.13
C MET A 119 -0.21 4.81 -16.42
N ALA A 120 0.20 3.57 -16.72
CA ALA A 120 0.95 3.24 -17.93
C ALA A 120 0.10 3.52 -19.19
N TYR A 121 -1.18 3.15 -19.16
CA TYR A 121 -2.12 3.45 -20.23
C TYR A 121 -2.31 4.95 -20.44
N SER A 122 -2.51 5.72 -19.36
CA SER A 122 -2.63 7.18 -19.43
C SER A 122 -1.41 7.83 -20.08
N TRP A 123 -0.21 7.41 -19.69
CA TRP A 123 1.03 7.90 -20.29
C TRP A 123 1.11 7.51 -21.78
N TYR A 124 0.85 6.24 -22.10
CA TYR A 124 0.87 5.75 -23.49
C TYR A 124 -0.14 6.49 -24.37
N ALA A 125 -1.39 6.63 -23.91
CA ALA A 125 -2.46 7.31 -24.65
C ALA A 125 -2.15 8.79 -24.90
N GLY A 126 -1.48 9.46 -23.95
CA GLY A 126 -1.10 10.88 -24.11
C GLY A 126 0.13 11.13 -24.98
N THR A 127 1.03 10.15 -25.14
CA THR A 127 2.33 10.38 -25.82
C THR A 127 2.62 9.42 -26.98
N GLY A 128 1.93 8.29 -27.08
CA GLY A 128 2.22 7.21 -28.05
C GLY A 128 3.54 6.46 -27.77
N GLN A 129 4.24 6.75 -26.66
CA GLN A 129 5.55 6.17 -26.38
C GLN A 129 5.44 4.72 -25.86
N ILE A 130 6.02 3.77 -26.55
CA ILE A 130 6.09 2.37 -26.11
C ILE A 130 6.80 2.24 -24.76
N ALA A 131 7.70 3.16 -24.43
CA ALA A 131 8.36 3.22 -23.12
C ALA A 131 7.38 3.18 -21.94
N ALA A 132 6.18 3.78 -22.09
CA ALA A 132 5.13 3.75 -21.07
C ALA A 132 4.71 2.32 -20.72
N LEU A 133 4.54 1.46 -21.74
CA LEU A 133 4.13 0.06 -21.55
C LEU A 133 5.28 -0.77 -20.99
N LEU A 134 6.52 -0.54 -21.44
CA LEU A 134 7.70 -1.25 -20.94
C LEU A 134 7.97 -0.93 -19.48
N VAL A 135 7.90 0.35 -19.09
CA VAL A 135 8.06 0.78 -17.68
C VAL A 135 6.90 0.27 -16.83
N GLY A 136 5.66 0.31 -17.35
CA GLY A 136 4.51 -0.29 -16.69
C GLY A 136 4.70 -1.79 -16.42
N ALA A 137 5.14 -2.56 -17.43
CA ALA A 137 5.44 -3.97 -17.29
C ALA A 137 6.56 -4.24 -16.26
N ALA A 138 7.62 -3.42 -16.26
CA ALA A 138 8.69 -3.51 -15.28
C ALA A 138 8.17 -3.24 -13.86
N ALA A 139 7.31 -2.22 -13.67
CA ALA A 139 6.70 -1.96 -12.37
C ALA A 139 5.81 -3.12 -11.90
N LEU A 140 4.97 -3.67 -12.79
CA LEU A 140 4.12 -4.83 -12.51
C LEU A 140 4.94 -6.07 -12.13
N ALA A 141 6.08 -6.30 -12.78
CA ALA A 141 6.99 -7.40 -12.45
C ALA A 141 7.72 -7.19 -11.11
N GLY A 142 8.18 -5.96 -10.84
CA GLY A 142 9.00 -5.66 -9.66
C GLY A 142 8.20 -5.57 -8.35
N MET A 143 7.01 -4.99 -8.37
CA MET A 143 6.24 -4.72 -7.15
C MET A 143 5.88 -5.98 -6.33
N PRO A 144 5.46 -7.12 -6.93
CA PRO A 144 5.18 -8.34 -6.16
C PRO A 144 6.45 -9.05 -5.69
N MET A 145 7.62 -8.77 -6.28
CA MET A 145 8.88 -9.44 -5.93
C MET A 145 9.26 -9.21 -4.46
N SER A 146 8.96 -8.03 -3.91
CA SER A 146 9.21 -7.73 -2.50
C SER A 146 8.45 -8.67 -1.55
N MET A 147 7.20 -9.02 -1.88
CA MET A 147 6.40 -9.97 -1.10
C MET A 147 6.86 -11.40 -1.33
N LEU A 148 7.07 -11.77 -2.60
CA LEU A 148 7.58 -13.09 -2.96
C LEU A 148 8.91 -13.39 -2.26
N PHE A 149 9.81 -12.40 -2.20
CA PHE A 149 11.08 -12.53 -1.49
C PHE A 149 10.86 -12.86 -0.01
N LYS A 150 9.99 -12.12 0.69
CA LYS A 150 9.71 -12.35 2.11
C LYS A 150 9.14 -13.74 2.38
N GLU A 151 8.21 -14.20 1.52
CA GLU A 151 7.63 -15.54 1.62
C GLU A 151 8.66 -16.64 1.36
N LYS A 152 9.48 -16.50 0.31
CA LYS A 152 10.54 -17.44 0.02
C LYS A 152 11.62 -17.48 1.09
N PHE A 153 12.00 -16.31 1.61
CA PHE A 153 12.95 -16.22 2.73
C PHE A 153 12.43 -16.99 3.95
N ARG A 154 11.17 -16.78 4.33
CA ARG A 154 10.55 -17.50 5.44
C ARG A 154 10.57 -19.02 5.23
N ASN A 155 10.29 -19.47 4.01
CA ASN A 155 10.26 -20.90 3.69
C ASN A 155 11.67 -21.53 3.68
N VAL A 156 12.69 -20.78 3.25
CA VAL A 156 14.06 -21.28 3.14
C VAL A 156 14.81 -21.23 4.48
N PHE A 157 14.66 -20.13 5.22
CA PHE A 157 15.40 -19.88 6.47
C PHE A 157 14.60 -20.23 7.73
N GLY A 158 13.32 -20.61 7.62
CA GLY A 158 12.48 -20.97 8.77
C GLY A 158 12.10 -19.81 9.67
N GLN A 159 12.45 -18.58 9.30
CA GLN A 159 12.19 -17.36 10.10
C GLN A 159 11.69 -16.22 9.21
N PRO A 160 10.85 -15.30 9.75
CA PRO A 160 10.32 -14.20 8.97
C PRO A 160 11.40 -13.20 8.57
N PHE A 161 11.30 -12.65 7.36
CA PHE A 161 12.14 -11.54 6.92
C PHE A 161 11.66 -10.24 7.59
N ILE A 162 12.50 -9.62 8.41
CA ILE A 162 12.21 -8.39 9.14
C ILE A 162 12.86 -7.23 8.42
N SER A 163 12.06 -6.38 7.75
CA SER A 163 12.55 -5.25 6.95
C SER A 163 13.35 -4.24 7.79
N GLU A 164 13.00 -4.03 9.04
CA GLU A 164 13.69 -3.13 9.97
C GLU A 164 15.15 -3.56 10.24
N VAL A 165 15.41 -4.86 10.15
CA VAL A 165 16.73 -5.44 10.41
C VAL A 165 17.53 -5.62 9.13
N HIS A 166 16.87 -6.11 8.07
CA HIS A 166 17.57 -6.61 6.87
C HIS A 166 17.61 -5.59 5.72
N ASP A 167 16.65 -4.64 5.64
CA ASP A 167 16.56 -3.70 4.52
C ASP A 167 17.44 -2.44 4.67
N GLY A 168 18.06 -2.22 5.84
CA GLY A 168 18.91 -1.05 6.07
C GLY A 168 18.22 0.26 5.66
N VAL A 169 18.88 1.06 4.82
CA VAL A 169 18.35 2.33 4.29
C VAL A 169 17.18 2.10 3.33
N MET A 170 17.13 0.95 2.64
CA MET A 170 16.06 0.63 1.67
C MET A 170 14.66 0.51 2.33
N ARG A 171 14.57 0.34 3.65
CA ARG A 171 13.29 0.33 4.37
C ARG A 171 12.50 1.64 4.24
N TYR A 172 13.18 2.75 3.95
CA TYR A 172 12.56 4.07 3.81
C TYR A 172 12.08 4.35 2.39
N PHE A 173 12.58 3.60 1.39
CA PHE A 173 12.24 3.79 0.00
C PHE A 173 11.27 2.71 -0.46
N ALA A 174 10.01 3.07 -0.71
CA ALA A 174 8.98 2.24 -1.34
C ALA A 174 8.81 0.79 -0.80
N ALA A 175 9.38 0.49 0.38
CA ALA A 175 9.31 -0.84 1.00
C ALA A 175 7.89 -1.23 1.38
N ASN A 176 7.06 -0.22 1.68
CA ASN A 176 5.68 -0.39 2.11
C ASN A 176 4.71 0.15 1.04
N ARG A 177 3.53 -0.44 0.98
CA ARG A 177 2.47 -0.05 0.05
C ARG A 177 2.03 1.41 0.23
N ASP A 178 1.97 1.89 1.47
CA ASP A 178 1.60 3.26 1.81
C ASP A 178 2.53 4.31 1.15
N VAL A 179 3.84 4.05 1.11
CA VAL A 179 4.81 4.92 0.43
C VAL A 179 4.59 4.91 -1.09
N ARG A 180 4.33 3.73 -1.67
CA ARG A 180 4.06 3.62 -3.12
C ARG A 180 2.81 4.38 -3.52
N LEU A 181 1.70 4.22 -2.79
CA LEU A 181 0.45 4.93 -3.05
C LEU A 181 0.59 6.45 -2.84
N PHE A 182 1.42 6.86 -1.89
CA PHE A 182 1.75 8.27 -1.69
C PHE A 182 2.55 8.85 -2.88
N ILE A 183 3.53 8.11 -3.42
CA ILE A 183 4.27 8.51 -4.63
C ILE A 183 3.33 8.60 -5.84
N ILE A 184 2.40 7.66 -5.98
CA ILE A 184 1.36 7.68 -7.02
C ILE A 184 0.48 8.93 -6.88
N MET A 185 0.08 9.28 -5.67
CA MET A 185 -0.67 10.50 -5.39
C MET A 185 0.11 11.74 -5.83
N LEU A 186 1.38 11.86 -5.44
CA LEU A 186 2.22 12.99 -5.87
C LEU A 186 2.39 13.03 -7.38
N GLY A 187 2.60 11.87 -8.02
CA GLY A 187 2.64 11.74 -9.47
C GLY A 187 1.37 12.25 -10.15
N GLY A 188 0.20 11.98 -9.56
CA GLY A 188 -1.09 12.46 -10.02
C GLY A 188 -1.30 13.96 -9.81
N ILE A 189 -0.97 14.48 -8.62
CA ILE A 189 -1.12 15.91 -8.28
C ILE A 189 -0.24 16.79 -9.19
N PHE A 190 1.03 16.41 -9.37
CA PHE A 190 1.98 17.18 -10.18
C PHE A 190 1.95 16.82 -11.66
N ASN A 191 1.08 15.89 -12.07
CA ASN A 191 0.96 15.40 -13.45
C ASN A 191 2.29 14.88 -14.04
N ILE A 192 3.09 14.19 -13.21
CA ILE A 192 4.40 13.61 -13.55
C ILE A 192 4.34 12.08 -13.55
N LEU A 193 3.28 11.50 -14.14
CA LEU A 193 3.07 10.05 -14.16
C LEU A 193 4.28 9.25 -14.70
N PRO A 194 4.96 9.69 -15.80
CA PRO A 194 6.14 8.99 -16.31
C PRO A 194 7.24 8.86 -15.24
N ALA A 195 7.54 9.95 -14.54
CA ALA A 195 8.57 9.96 -13.49
C ALA A 195 8.18 9.09 -12.30
N ALA A 196 6.93 9.20 -11.82
CA ALA A 196 6.43 8.39 -10.72
C ALA A 196 6.46 6.88 -11.04
N LEU A 197 5.99 6.50 -12.23
CA LEU A 197 5.96 5.10 -12.65
C LEU A 197 7.37 4.53 -12.85
N THR A 198 8.29 5.31 -13.46
CA THR A 198 9.69 4.92 -13.63
C THR A 198 10.37 4.74 -12.26
N PHE A 199 10.15 5.67 -11.34
CA PHE A 199 10.69 5.56 -9.98
C PHE A 199 10.19 4.29 -9.27
N LEU A 200 8.89 3.98 -9.35
CA LEU A 200 8.32 2.78 -8.74
C LEU A 200 8.90 1.50 -9.37
N ALA A 201 9.06 1.46 -10.69
CA ALA A 201 9.68 0.32 -11.37
C ALA A 201 11.13 0.11 -10.90
N VAL A 202 11.95 1.16 -10.94
CA VAL A 202 13.36 1.08 -10.55
C VAL A 202 13.53 0.68 -9.09
N ILE A 203 12.82 1.35 -8.17
CA ILE A 203 13.00 1.09 -6.74
C ILE A 203 12.54 -0.32 -6.32
N ALA A 204 11.49 -0.86 -6.96
CA ALA A 204 11.02 -2.21 -6.69
C ALA A 204 12.06 -3.28 -7.04
N HIS A 205 12.71 -3.14 -8.19
CA HIS A 205 13.79 -4.05 -8.60
C HIS A 205 15.04 -3.85 -7.75
N LEU A 206 15.47 -2.61 -7.51
CA LEU A 206 16.63 -2.31 -6.66
C LEU A 206 16.46 -2.91 -5.26
N GLN A 207 15.27 -2.78 -4.66
CA GLN A 207 14.99 -3.37 -3.36
C GLN A 207 15.11 -4.90 -3.37
N THR A 208 14.62 -5.55 -4.41
CA THR A 208 14.70 -7.01 -4.55
C THR A 208 16.15 -7.47 -4.67
N PHE A 209 16.94 -6.82 -5.53
CA PHE A 209 18.37 -7.15 -5.68
C PHE A 209 19.19 -6.83 -4.42
N TYR A 210 18.90 -5.72 -3.75
CA TYR A 210 19.53 -5.38 -2.47
C TYR A 210 19.28 -6.47 -1.42
N ARG A 211 18.05 -6.98 -1.31
CA ARG A 211 17.70 -8.07 -0.40
C ARG A 211 18.44 -9.36 -0.74
N LEU A 212 18.50 -9.74 -2.01
CA LEU A 212 19.28 -10.89 -2.45
C LEU A 212 20.75 -10.76 -2.04
N TYR A 213 21.33 -9.57 -2.25
CA TYR A 213 22.72 -9.30 -1.86
C TYR A 213 22.91 -9.33 -0.33
N SER A 214 21.99 -8.76 0.44
CA SER A 214 22.06 -8.74 1.91
C SER A 214 21.99 -10.13 2.50
N VAL A 215 21.11 -10.99 1.98
CA VAL A 215 20.95 -12.37 2.47
C VAL A 215 22.15 -13.26 2.12
N ARG A 216 22.83 -13.01 0.98
CA ARG A 216 24.07 -13.73 0.63
C ARG A 216 25.14 -13.65 1.72
N ARG A 217 25.14 -12.61 2.55
CA ARG A 217 26.08 -12.43 3.66
C ARG A 217 25.69 -13.20 4.93
N LEU A 218 24.48 -13.77 4.97
CA LEU A 218 23.96 -14.54 6.09
C LEU A 218 24.12 -16.06 5.88
N SER A 219 24.39 -16.48 4.64
CA SER A 219 24.73 -17.85 4.25
C SER A 219 26.24 -18.05 4.20
#